data_0e3bc02c9df8d81f1e45a0e363215cf7
#
_entry.id   0e3bc02c9df8d81f1e45a0e363215cf7
#
_cell.length_a   1.000
_cell.length_b   1.000
_cell.length_c   1.000
_cell.angle_alpha   90.00
_cell.angle_beta   90.00
_cell.angle_gamma   90.00
#
_symmetry.space_group_name_H-M   'P 1'
#
loop_
_entity.id
_entity.type
_entity.pdbx_description
1 polymer ?
#
loop_
_entity_poly.entity_id
_entity_poly.type
_entity_poly.pdbx_seq_one_letter_code
_entity_poly.pdbx_strand_id
1 'polypeptide(L)'
;TARKRLQDKTKGSIILKRQVSRETVDALRQLRSEAPEDSGLKALSFDEDICRYYPYGALLSQVLGLTTVDSEGQSGLESRYEDVLRGTEGSYLRQVDARNRQLDGTEGWYIPSQQGCGLVLTIDAEIQEMVEKAMRECIEVNQAQSVICLVSDVKTGAILAMCMNQCYDPN
;
A
#
# COMPACT_ATOMS: atom_id res chain seq x y z
N THR A 1 -2.21 3.87 -21.73
CA THR A 1 -0.80 3.54 -22.04
C THR A 1 0.05 4.77 -21.83
N ALA A 2 1.25 4.64 -21.24
CA ALA A 2 2.20 5.72 -20.94
C ALA A 2 2.46 6.63 -22.16
N ARG A 3 2.55 6.04 -23.37
CA ARG A 3 2.74 6.75 -24.63
C ARG A 3 1.66 7.79 -24.95
N LYS A 4 0.38 7.53 -24.64
CA LYS A 4 -0.71 8.48 -24.81
C LYS A 4 -0.65 9.62 -23.79
N ARG A 5 -0.21 9.34 -22.56
CA ARG A 5 -0.06 10.35 -21.50
C ARG A 5 1.09 11.32 -21.80
N LEU A 6 2.19 10.83 -22.39
CA LEU A 6 3.35 11.65 -22.79
C LEU A 6 3.05 12.60 -23.97
N GLN A 7 1.97 12.39 -24.73
CA GLN A 7 1.56 13.26 -25.82
C GLN A 7 0.75 14.48 -25.35
N ASP A 8 0.28 14.47 -24.12
CA ASP A 8 -0.49 15.58 -23.54
C ASP A 8 0.46 16.69 -23.06
N LYS A 9 0.66 17.69 -23.91
CA LYS A 9 1.54 18.85 -23.64
C LYS A 9 0.94 19.88 -22.68
N THR A 10 -0.27 19.68 -22.21
CA THR A 10 -0.95 20.63 -21.31
C THR A 10 -0.54 20.49 -19.86
N LYS A 11 0.06 19.36 -19.49
CA LYS A 11 0.48 19.04 -18.13
C LYS A 11 1.99 19.20 -17.96
N GLY A 12 2.41 19.92 -16.93
CA GLY A 12 3.82 20.15 -16.61
C GLY A 12 4.55 18.90 -16.13
N SER A 13 3.84 17.93 -15.52
CA SER A 13 4.36 16.63 -15.10
C SER A 13 3.31 15.55 -15.29
N ILE A 14 3.74 14.32 -15.56
CA ILE A 14 2.86 13.17 -15.80
C ILE A 14 3.37 11.96 -15.04
N ILE A 15 2.53 11.38 -14.20
CA ILE A 15 2.85 10.13 -13.52
C ILE A 15 2.80 8.99 -14.54
N LEU A 16 3.94 8.36 -14.78
CA LEU A 16 4.08 7.23 -15.71
C LEU A 16 3.62 5.94 -15.06
N LYS A 17 4.12 5.63 -13.88
CA LYS A 17 3.77 4.43 -13.10
C LYS A 17 3.97 4.72 -11.62
N ARG A 18 3.07 4.21 -10.79
CA ARG A 18 3.17 4.20 -9.33
C ARG A 18 3.58 2.82 -8.84
N GLN A 19 4.03 2.73 -7.61
CA GLN A 19 4.40 1.49 -6.92
C GLN A 19 5.38 0.62 -7.74
N VAL A 20 6.47 1.25 -8.17
CA VAL A 20 7.53 0.58 -8.92
C VAL A 20 8.52 -0.05 -7.94
N SER A 21 8.92 -1.29 -8.19
CA SER A 21 9.90 -1.97 -7.33
C SER A 21 11.23 -1.22 -7.28
N ARG A 22 11.90 -1.27 -6.12
CA ARG A 22 13.18 -0.61 -5.89
C ARG A 22 14.24 -1.01 -6.92
N GLU A 23 14.30 -2.28 -7.27
CA GLU A 23 15.22 -2.80 -8.29
C GLU A 23 15.02 -2.12 -9.65
N THR A 24 13.75 -1.96 -10.07
CA THR A 24 13.41 -1.28 -11.33
C THR A 24 13.79 0.21 -11.28
N VAL A 25 13.58 0.85 -10.14
CA VAL A 25 13.93 2.27 -9.94
C VAL A 25 15.44 2.45 -10.01
N ASP A 26 16.22 1.56 -9.36
CA ASP A 26 17.68 1.64 -9.36
C ASP A 26 18.25 1.39 -10.76
N ALA A 27 17.71 0.44 -11.52
CA ALA A 27 18.04 0.23 -12.92
C ALA A 27 17.74 1.47 -13.78
N LEU A 28 16.58 2.09 -13.58
CA LEU A 28 16.23 3.33 -14.28
C LEU A 28 17.11 4.52 -13.88
N ARG A 29 17.52 4.63 -12.62
CA ARG A 29 18.47 5.65 -12.16
C ARG A 29 19.83 5.47 -12.82
N GLN A 30 20.30 4.24 -12.95
CA GLN A 30 21.54 3.94 -13.66
C GLN A 30 21.43 4.34 -15.13
N LEU A 31 20.41 3.90 -15.84
CA LEU A 31 20.17 4.29 -17.23
C LEU A 31 20.07 5.81 -17.41
N ARG A 32 19.44 6.51 -16.47
CA ARG A 32 19.36 7.97 -16.47
C ARG A 32 20.73 8.63 -16.29
N SER A 33 21.64 8.05 -15.46
CA SER A 33 22.97 8.57 -15.24
C SER A 33 23.85 8.47 -16.49
N GLU A 34 23.71 7.36 -17.24
CA GLU A 34 24.46 7.06 -18.47
C GLU A 34 23.87 7.76 -19.72
N ALA A 35 22.66 8.28 -19.63
CA ALA A 35 21.94 8.88 -20.76
C ALA A 35 22.52 10.26 -21.15
N PRO A 36 22.57 10.59 -22.45
CA PRO A 36 22.93 11.91 -22.93
C PRO A 36 22.04 13.02 -22.34
N GLU A 37 22.56 14.25 -22.24
CA GLU A 37 21.86 15.41 -21.69
C GLU A 37 20.53 15.69 -22.42
N ASP A 38 20.47 15.51 -23.73
CA ASP A 38 19.27 15.70 -24.54
C ASP A 38 18.29 14.52 -24.50
N SER A 39 18.57 13.50 -23.71
CA SER A 39 17.72 12.34 -23.57
C SER A 39 16.48 12.66 -22.72
N GLY A 40 15.30 12.24 -23.20
CA GLY A 40 14.07 12.30 -22.42
C GLY A 40 14.13 11.55 -21.07
N LEU A 41 15.12 10.66 -20.88
CA LEU A 41 15.38 9.97 -19.62
C LEU A 41 15.82 10.93 -18.50
N LYS A 42 16.45 12.03 -18.82
CA LYS A 42 16.86 13.08 -17.86
C LYS A 42 15.65 13.78 -17.23
N ALA A 43 14.51 13.78 -17.90
CA ALA A 43 13.26 14.36 -17.41
C ALA A 43 12.50 13.42 -16.42
N LEU A 44 12.98 12.19 -16.20
CA LEU A 44 12.37 11.30 -15.23
C LEU A 44 12.67 11.77 -13.80
N SER A 45 11.65 11.96 -12.99
CA SER A 45 11.74 12.11 -11.55
C SER A 45 11.25 10.84 -10.86
N PHE A 46 11.78 10.58 -9.67
CA PHE A 46 11.39 9.45 -8.84
C PHE A 46 11.01 10.00 -7.48
N ASP A 47 9.75 9.86 -7.15
CA ASP A 47 9.20 10.24 -5.86
C ASP A 47 9.00 8.98 -5.03
N GLU A 48 9.23 9.08 -3.72
CA GLU A 48 8.97 7.98 -2.80
C GLU A 48 7.45 7.83 -2.63
N ASP A 49 6.98 6.59 -2.73
CA ASP A 49 5.58 6.23 -2.53
C ASP A 49 5.50 5.16 -1.43
N ILE A 50 4.42 5.20 -0.65
CA ILE A 50 4.17 4.24 0.42
C ILE A 50 3.11 3.27 -0.08
N CYS A 51 3.36 1.98 0.06
CA CYS A 51 2.34 0.97 -0.20
C CYS A 51 2.25 -0.02 0.96
N ARG A 52 1.06 -0.54 1.18
CA ARG A 52 0.85 -1.67 2.08
C ARG A 52 1.43 -2.93 1.44
N TYR A 53 2.07 -3.73 2.26
CA TYR A 53 2.56 -5.05 1.88
C TYR A 53 2.03 -6.08 2.87
N TYR A 54 1.42 -7.14 2.36
CA TYR A 54 0.82 -8.22 3.14
C TYR A 54 1.70 -9.47 3.06
N PRO A 55 2.60 -9.70 4.03
CA PRO A 55 3.62 -10.74 3.94
C PRO A 55 3.04 -12.16 3.90
N TYR A 56 1.84 -12.35 4.42
CA TYR A 56 1.15 -13.64 4.41
C TYR A 56 0.19 -13.81 3.19
N GLY A 57 0.26 -12.88 2.22
CA GLY A 57 -0.57 -12.94 1.01
C GLY A 57 -2.06 -13.01 1.32
N ALA A 58 -2.71 -14.09 0.88
CA ALA A 58 -4.16 -14.25 1.03
C ALA A 58 -4.65 -14.53 2.45
N LEU A 59 -3.74 -14.89 3.39
CA LEU A 59 -4.13 -15.23 4.75
C LEU A 59 -4.84 -14.05 5.43
N LEU A 60 -6.01 -14.31 6.01
CA LEU A 60 -6.83 -13.31 6.72
C LEU A 60 -7.25 -12.10 5.88
N SER A 61 -7.12 -12.15 4.55
CA SER A 61 -7.34 -11.00 3.66
C SER A 61 -8.71 -10.36 3.80
N GLN A 62 -9.75 -11.13 4.04
CA GLN A 62 -11.13 -10.61 4.20
C GLN A 62 -11.31 -9.81 5.50
N VAL A 63 -10.57 -10.14 6.55
CA VAL A 63 -10.61 -9.43 7.83
C VAL A 63 -9.71 -8.21 7.79
N LEU A 64 -8.48 -8.36 7.32
CA LEU A 64 -7.56 -7.25 7.15
C LEU A 64 -8.12 -6.22 6.17
N GLY A 65 -8.66 -6.70 5.07
CA GLY A 65 -9.10 -5.85 3.99
C GLY A 65 -7.98 -5.48 3.03
N LEU A 66 -8.21 -4.45 2.25
CA LEU A 66 -7.24 -3.93 1.29
C LEU A 66 -7.22 -2.40 1.31
N THR A 67 -6.12 -1.85 0.84
CA THR A 67 -5.94 -0.42 0.65
C THR A 67 -5.98 -0.05 -0.83
N THR A 68 -6.32 1.19 -1.10
CA THR A 68 -6.20 1.77 -2.44
C THR A 68 -4.74 2.05 -2.79
N VAL A 69 -4.48 2.44 -4.04
CA VAL A 69 -3.16 2.89 -4.50
C VAL A 69 -2.67 4.12 -3.73
N ASP A 70 -3.58 4.90 -3.16
CA ASP A 70 -3.29 6.07 -2.32
C ASP A 70 -3.12 5.71 -0.84
N SER A 71 -2.98 4.41 -0.55
CA SER A 71 -2.84 3.85 0.81
C SER A 71 -4.02 4.15 1.74
N GLU A 72 -5.20 4.39 1.18
CA GLU A 72 -6.45 4.55 1.94
C GLU A 72 -7.13 3.19 2.13
N GLY A 73 -7.59 2.90 3.34
CA GLY A 73 -8.27 1.66 3.66
C GLY A 73 -9.61 1.53 2.94
N GLN A 74 -9.77 0.54 2.08
CA GLN A 74 -10.99 0.32 1.29
C GLN A 74 -11.97 -0.63 1.97
N SER A 75 -11.48 -1.61 2.69
CA SER A 75 -12.30 -2.63 3.35
C SER A 75 -11.66 -3.16 4.63
N GLY A 76 -12.40 -3.97 5.39
CA GLY A 76 -11.91 -4.68 6.57
C GLY A 76 -11.40 -3.77 7.69
N LEU A 77 -10.36 -4.24 8.38
CA LEU A 77 -9.70 -3.51 9.45
C LEU A 77 -8.97 -2.26 8.94
N GLU A 78 -8.40 -2.32 7.74
CA GLU A 78 -7.73 -1.17 7.11
C GLU A 78 -8.70 0.01 6.98
N SER A 79 -9.92 -0.23 6.50
CA SER A 79 -10.96 0.83 6.41
C SER A 79 -11.49 1.25 7.78
N ARG A 80 -11.69 0.30 8.69
CA ARG A 80 -12.27 0.59 10.02
C ARG A 80 -11.36 1.42 10.90
N TYR A 81 -10.05 1.23 10.77
CA TYR A 81 -9.03 1.88 11.60
C TYR A 81 -8.12 2.81 10.78
N GLU A 82 -8.60 3.27 9.62
CA GLU A 82 -7.86 4.16 8.72
C GLU A 82 -7.25 5.36 9.46
N ASP A 83 -8.07 6.07 10.26
CA ASP A 83 -7.63 7.27 11.01
C ASP A 83 -6.47 6.99 11.97
N VAL A 84 -6.36 5.75 12.46
CA VAL A 84 -5.34 5.33 13.43
C VAL A 84 -4.09 4.81 12.71
N LEU A 85 -4.29 4.10 11.60
CA LEU A 85 -3.22 3.44 10.84
C LEU A 85 -2.48 4.39 9.92
N ARG A 86 -3.17 5.37 9.33
CA ARG A 86 -2.62 6.27 8.32
C ARG A 86 -1.54 7.20 8.88
N GLY A 87 -1.68 7.66 10.13
CA GLY A 87 -0.82 8.71 10.69
C GLY A 87 -1.11 10.08 10.07
N THR A 88 -0.16 11.00 10.19
CA THR A 88 -0.26 12.34 9.61
C THR A 88 0.89 12.62 8.67
N GLU A 89 0.56 13.13 7.49
CA GLU A 89 1.56 13.51 6.50
C GLU A 89 2.35 14.72 6.99
N GLY A 90 3.67 14.68 6.77
CA GLY A 90 4.53 15.85 6.99
C GLY A 90 4.32 16.87 5.88
N SER A 91 4.58 18.12 6.18
CA SER A 91 4.56 19.18 5.17
C SER A 91 5.82 20.02 5.21
N TYR A 92 6.27 20.42 4.04
CA TYR A 92 7.41 21.31 3.88
C TYR A 92 7.00 22.55 3.09
N LEU A 93 6.97 23.68 3.75
CA LEU A 93 6.68 24.97 3.11
C LEU A 93 8.01 25.65 2.79
N ARG A 94 8.26 25.90 1.51
CA ARG A 94 9.44 26.64 1.04
C ARG A 94 9.04 27.80 0.18
N GLN A 95 9.76 28.89 0.26
CA GLN A 95 9.61 30.00 -0.66
C GLN A 95 10.47 29.76 -1.92
N VAL A 96 9.88 29.92 -3.07
CA VAL A 96 10.53 29.72 -4.36
C VAL A 96 10.35 30.96 -5.25
N ASP A 97 11.30 31.18 -6.15
CA ASP A 97 11.18 32.21 -7.18
C ASP A 97 10.19 31.77 -8.30
N ALA A 98 9.94 32.67 -9.24
CA ALA A 98 9.07 32.40 -10.40
C ALA A 98 9.59 31.24 -11.30
N ARG A 99 10.81 30.77 -11.10
CA ARG A 99 11.43 29.64 -11.80
C ARG A 99 11.53 28.38 -10.92
N ASN A 100 10.79 28.36 -9.80
CA ASN A 100 10.75 27.25 -8.83
C ASN A 100 12.11 26.94 -8.18
N ARG A 101 13.02 27.92 -8.07
CA ARG A 101 14.29 27.78 -7.35
C ARG A 101 14.11 28.30 -5.93
N GLN A 102 14.68 27.59 -4.97
CA GLN A 102 14.62 28.01 -3.57
C GLN A 102 15.34 29.36 -3.40
N LEU A 103 14.70 30.27 -2.69
CA LEU A 103 15.28 31.56 -2.33
C LEU A 103 16.27 31.34 -1.17
N ASP A 104 17.53 31.75 -1.41
CA ASP A 104 18.55 31.70 -0.37
C ASP A 104 18.18 32.63 0.80
N GLY A 105 18.34 32.12 2.03
CA GLY A 105 18.05 32.87 3.26
C GLY A 105 16.61 32.85 3.73
N THR A 106 15.71 32.08 3.11
CA THR A 106 14.36 31.85 3.62
C THR A 106 14.29 30.54 4.39
N GLU A 107 13.94 30.62 5.69
CA GLU A 107 13.68 29.43 6.50
C GLU A 107 12.39 28.76 6.02
N GLY A 108 12.52 27.51 5.54
CA GLY A 108 11.37 26.69 5.26
C GLY A 108 10.76 26.13 6.56
N TRP A 109 9.46 26.10 6.65
CA TRP A 109 8.76 25.43 7.76
C TRP A 109 8.62 23.96 7.45
N TYR A 110 9.17 23.12 8.31
CA TYR A 110 9.09 21.68 8.22
C TYR A 110 8.23 21.13 9.34
N ILE A 111 7.15 20.49 9.00
CA ILE A 111 6.31 19.71 9.91
C ILE A 111 6.62 18.24 9.62
N PRO A 112 7.25 17.51 10.57
CA PRO A 112 7.57 16.10 10.35
C PRO A 112 6.29 15.26 10.22
N SER A 113 6.35 14.22 9.41
CA SER A 113 5.31 13.21 9.36
C SER A 113 5.25 12.44 10.68
N GLN A 114 4.06 12.06 11.11
CA GLN A 114 3.85 11.18 12.25
C GLN A 114 3.38 9.82 11.75
N GLN A 115 4.09 8.78 12.15
CA GLN A 115 3.67 7.42 11.83
C GLN A 115 2.34 7.09 12.47
N GLY A 116 1.51 6.34 11.76
CA GLY A 116 0.30 5.75 12.31
C GLY A 116 0.59 4.71 13.38
N CYS A 117 -0.42 4.35 14.12
CA CYS A 117 -0.35 3.30 15.14
C CYS A 117 -0.42 1.92 14.49
N GLY A 118 0.12 0.90 15.17
CA GLY A 118 -0.06 -0.50 14.80
C GLY A 118 -1.29 -1.11 15.47
N LEU A 119 -1.92 -2.07 14.82
CA LEU A 119 -2.96 -2.90 15.42
C LEU A 119 -2.36 -4.25 15.82
N VAL A 120 -2.64 -4.68 17.05
CA VAL A 120 -2.33 -6.02 17.54
C VAL A 120 -3.64 -6.81 17.60
N LEU A 121 -3.71 -7.87 16.79
CA LEU A 121 -4.89 -8.73 16.74
C LEU A 121 -4.72 -9.91 17.69
N THR A 122 -5.84 -10.46 18.13
CA THR A 122 -5.90 -11.70 18.91
C THR A 122 -5.80 -12.95 18.03
N ILE A 123 -5.78 -12.78 16.72
CA ILE A 123 -5.75 -13.86 15.74
C ILE A 123 -4.38 -14.52 15.77
N ASP A 124 -4.41 -15.86 15.84
CA ASP A 124 -3.23 -16.72 15.74
C ASP A 124 -3.06 -17.15 14.28
N ALA A 125 -1.88 -16.88 13.72
CA ALA A 125 -1.61 -17.14 12.30
C ALA A 125 -1.63 -18.65 11.98
N GLU A 126 -1.16 -19.50 12.88
CA GLU A 126 -1.14 -20.96 12.68
C GLU A 126 -2.57 -21.53 12.71
N ILE A 127 -3.37 -21.08 13.68
CA ILE A 127 -4.78 -21.51 13.78
C ILE A 127 -5.55 -21.00 12.55
N GLN A 128 -5.31 -19.78 12.12
CA GLN A 128 -5.94 -19.18 10.93
C GLN A 128 -5.64 -20.00 9.67
N GLU A 129 -4.37 -20.39 9.46
CA GLU A 129 -3.97 -21.19 8.29
C GLU A 129 -4.64 -22.58 8.30
N MET A 130 -4.69 -23.24 9.47
CA MET A 130 -5.38 -24.52 9.61
C MET A 130 -6.88 -24.41 9.29
N VAL A 131 -7.52 -23.35 9.78
CA VAL A 131 -8.95 -23.08 9.53
C VAL A 131 -9.22 -22.80 8.06
N GLU A 132 -8.41 -21.97 7.41
CA GLU A 132 -8.57 -21.68 5.98
C GLU A 132 -8.36 -22.91 5.11
N LYS A 133 -7.42 -23.79 5.48
CA LYS A 133 -7.23 -25.07 4.79
C LYS A 133 -8.43 -25.99 4.94
N ALA A 134 -8.90 -26.21 6.17
CA ALA A 134 -10.07 -27.04 6.45
C ALA A 134 -11.34 -26.49 5.75
N MET A 135 -11.47 -25.20 5.67
CA MET A 135 -12.59 -24.54 5.00
C MET A 135 -12.57 -24.76 3.49
N ARG A 136 -11.39 -24.67 2.84
CA ARG A 136 -11.26 -25.00 1.41
C ARG A 136 -11.65 -26.45 1.13
N GLU A 137 -11.16 -27.39 1.94
CA GLU A 137 -11.54 -28.79 1.83
C GLU A 137 -13.05 -29.00 2.03
N CYS A 138 -13.65 -28.31 2.99
CA CYS A 138 -15.10 -28.35 3.24
C CYS A 138 -15.92 -27.86 2.05
N ILE A 139 -15.51 -26.76 1.40
CA ILE A 139 -16.17 -26.23 0.21
C ILE A 139 -16.13 -27.24 -0.94
N GLU A 140 -14.95 -27.84 -1.18
CA GLU A 140 -14.76 -28.80 -2.28
C GLU A 140 -15.57 -30.08 -2.07
N VAL A 141 -15.50 -30.66 -0.87
CA VAL A 141 -16.18 -31.93 -0.57
C VAL A 141 -17.70 -31.78 -0.56
N ASN A 142 -18.20 -30.70 0.04
CA ASN A 142 -19.65 -30.51 0.23
C ASN A 142 -20.29 -29.68 -0.88
N GLN A 143 -19.52 -29.16 -1.87
CA GLN A 143 -20.01 -28.27 -2.91
C GLN A 143 -20.77 -27.07 -2.32
N ALA A 144 -20.30 -26.56 -1.15
CA ALA A 144 -20.96 -25.49 -0.43
C ALA A 144 -20.79 -24.16 -1.13
N GLN A 145 -21.86 -23.36 -1.21
CA GLN A 145 -21.81 -22.02 -1.82
C GLN A 145 -21.08 -21.02 -0.94
N SER A 146 -21.20 -21.17 0.37
CA SER A 146 -20.47 -20.32 1.35
C SER A 146 -20.22 -21.10 2.64
N VAL A 147 -19.10 -20.81 3.26
CA VAL A 147 -18.71 -21.33 4.57
C VAL A 147 -18.18 -20.19 5.41
N ILE A 148 -18.56 -20.15 6.67
CA ILE A 148 -18.04 -19.19 7.65
C ILE A 148 -17.48 -20.01 8.81
N CYS A 149 -16.26 -19.68 9.22
CA CYS A 149 -15.65 -20.29 10.40
C CYS A 149 -15.17 -19.18 11.34
N LEU A 150 -15.49 -19.36 12.61
CA LEU A 150 -15.04 -18.49 13.70
C LEU A 150 -14.51 -19.38 14.83
N VAL A 151 -13.28 -19.13 15.24
CA VAL A 151 -12.65 -19.79 16.38
C VAL A 151 -12.41 -18.77 17.47
N SER A 152 -12.92 -19.06 18.66
CA SER A 152 -12.74 -18.18 19.83
C SER A 152 -12.24 -18.96 21.04
N ASP A 153 -11.44 -18.29 21.87
CA ASP A 153 -11.06 -18.81 23.19
C ASP A 153 -12.25 -18.68 24.15
N VAL A 154 -12.69 -19.79 24.70
CA VAL A 154 -13.85 -19.88 25.58
C VAL A 154 -13.65 -19.10 26.89
N LYS A 155 -12.41 -18.97 27.35
CA LYS A 155 -12.11 -18.30 28.63
C LYS A 155 -12.07 -16.78 28.51
N THR A 156 -11.50 -16.28 27.43
CA THR A 156 -11.25 -14.85 27.23
C THR A 156 -12.23 -14.20 26.27
N GLY A 157 -12.90 -15.00 25.41
CA GLY A 157 -13.72 -14.51 24.30
C GLY A 157 -12.91 -13.97 23.13
N ALA A 158 -11.57 -14.08 23.16
CA ALA A 158 -10.72 -13.61 22.09
C ALA A 158 -10.96 -14.43 20.80
N ILE A 159 -11.02 -13.74 19.66
CA ILE A 159 -11.13 -14.38 18.35
C ILE A 159 -9.73 -14.81 17.93
N LEU A 160 -9.54 -16.13 17.76
CA LEU A 160 -8.25 -16.73 17.37
C LEU A 160 -8.16 -16.96 15.86
N ALA A 161 -9.29 -17.23 15.20
CA ALA A 161 -9.35 -17.29 13.74
C ALA A 161 -10.73 -16.87 13.24
N MET A 162 -10.77 -16.22 12.08
CA MET A 162 -11.99 -15.83 11.40
C MET A 162 -11.79 -15.95 9.89
N CYS A 163 -12.67 -16.70 9.25
CA CYS A 163 -12.59 -16.95 7.82
C CYS A 163 -14.00 -17.05 7.22
N MET A 164 -14.17 -16.50 6.03
CA MET A 164 -15.42 -16.56 5.28
C MET A 164 -15.11 -16.74 3.79
N ASN A 165 -15.60 -17.83 3.19
CA ASN A 165 -15.39 -18.18 1.78
C ASN A 165 -13.91 -18.24 1.36
N GLN A 166 -13.62 -17.94 0.09
CA GLN A 166 -12.26 -17.91 -0.41
C GLN A 166 -11.57 -16.57 -0.08
N CYS A 167 -10.35 -16.66 0.45
CA CYS A 167 -9.48 -15.52 0.62
C CYS A 167 -8.91 -15.07 -0.74
N TYR A 168 -8.60 -13.81 -0.88
CA TYR A 168 -7.94 -13.21 -2.04
C TYR A 168 -6.56 -12.67 -1.64
N ASP A 169 -5.64 -12.53 -2.59
CA ASP A 169 -4.36 -11.88 -2.33
C ASP A 169 -4.53 -10.35 -2.48
N PRO A 170 -4.29 -9.58 -1.41
CA PRO A 170 -4.44 -8.14 -1.40
C PRO A 170 -3.23 -7.38 -1.99
N ASN A 171 -2.11 -8.07 -2.34
CA ASN A 171 -0.91 -7.45 -2.93
C ASN A 171 -1.04 -7.11 -4.42
#